data_136786c687ba972957bb5b93d8110b39
#
_entry.id   136786c687ba972957bb5b93d8110b39
#
_cell.length_a   1.000
_cell.length_b   1.000
_cell.length_c   1.000
_cell.angle_alpha   90.00
_cell.angle_beta   90.00
_cell.angle_gamma   90.00
#
_symmetry.space_group_name_H-M   'P 1'
#
loop_
_entity.id
_entity.type
_entity.pdbx_description
1 polymer ?
#
loop_
_entity_poly.entity_id
_entity_poly.type
_entity_poly.pdbx_seq_one_letter_code
_entity_poly.pdbx_strand_id
1 'polypeptide(L)'
;MFPHPMLYLLKHQLFQKDRSLLFFVSFTELAGKLQVDQTVIQRYIKLLEDNFILFRLQALRKNLRTEVGKTRKIYFWDIGIRNILIQNTNTLEYRDDHGKLWENFCVSERMKYLRYHNLQPIQSFFWRTYSQKEIDYIEENQGLYRAFEFKWSPKKQGKLPADFIDAYSNPEFVTVNPENFGEVLYQI
;
A
#
# COMPACT_ATOMS: atom_id res chain seq x y z
N MET A 1 -8.68 -6.32 28.73
CA MET A 1 -7.61 -7.32 28.54
C MET A 1 -7.75 -7.85 27.11
N PHE A 2 -6.84 -7.48 26.21
CA PHE A 2 -6.91 -7.96 24.82
C PHE A 2 -6.49 -9.43 24.81
N PRO A 3 -7.22 -10.32 24.12
CA PRO A 3 -6.84 -11.72 24.07
C PRO A 3 -5.52 -11.86 23.32
N HIS A 4 -4.48 -12.16 24.09
CA HIS A 4 -3.11 -12.43 23.66
C HIS A 4 -2.99 -13.35 22.40
N PRO A 5 -3.89 -14.34 22.16
CA PRO A 5 -3.83 -15.21 20.99
C PRO A 5 -4.14 -14.52 19.66
N MET A 6 -5.06 -13.54 19.65
CA MET A 6 -5.53 -12.90 18.42
C MET A 6 -4.46 -11.97 17.80
N LEU A 7 -3.75 -11.22 18.65
CA LEU A 7 -2.63 -10.39 18.20
C LEU A 7 -1.48 -11.26 17.65
N TYR A 8 -1.27 -12.41 18.27
CA TYR A 8 -0.30 -13.40 17.80
C TYR A 8 -0.74 -14.03 16.48
N LEU A 9 -2.00 -14.37 16.30
CA LEU A 9 -2.55 -14.92 15.07
C LEU A 9 -2.53 -13.90 13.94
N LEU A 10 -2.92 -12.65 14.20
CA LEU A 10 -2.79 -11.55 13.24
C LEU A 10 -1.33 -11.33 12.85
N LYS A 11 -0.42 -11.33 13.84
CA LYS A 11 1.01 -11.24 13.62
C LYS A 11 1.51 -12.40 12.75
N HIS A 12 1.15 -13.64 13.07
CA HIS A 12 1.65 -14.83 12.39
C HIS A 12 1.08 -14.99 10.98
N GLN A 13 -0.20 -14.72 10.77
CA GLN A 13 -0.88 -14.90 9.50
C GLN A 13 -0.70 -13.69 8.56
N LEU A 14 -0.77 -12.44 9.09
CA LEU A 14 -0.55 -11.25 8.29
C LEU A 14 0.93 -11.02 7.95
N PHE A 15 1.85 -11.42 8.84
CA PHE A 15 3.21 -10.92 8.76
C PHE A 15 4.28 -11.98 8.53
N GLN A 16 4.02 -13.27 8.79
CA GLN A 16 5.06 -14.31 8.69
C GLN A 16 4.87 -15.30 7.55
N LYS A 17 3.65 -15.73 7.26
CA LYS A 17 3.42 -16.86 6.35
C LYS A 17 3.33 -16.45 4.87
N ASP A 18 2.92 -15.23 4.61
CA ASP A 18 2.86 -14.70 3.25
C ASP A 18 3.21 -13.22 3.26
N ARG A 19 4.49 -12.91 3.00
CA ARG A 19 5.01 -11.54 2.92
C ARG A 19 4.32 -10.71 1.82
N SER A 20 3.58 -11.34 0.91
CA SER A 20 2.79 -10.68 -0.12
C SER A 20 1.45 -10.18 0.39
N LEU A 21 0.90 -10.81 1.44
CA LEU A 21 -0.39 -10.43 2.06
C LEU A 21 -0.36 -9.08 2.79
N LEU A 22 0.83 -8.54 3.09
CA LEU A 22 0.96 -7.22 3.73
C LEU A 22 0.41 -6.08 2.87
N PHE A 23 0.37 -6.25 1.55
CA PHE A 23 -0.06 -5.20 0.65
C PHE A 23 -1.51 -5.38 0.17
N PHE A 24 -1.93 -6.60 -0.12
CA PHE A 24 -3.29 -6.86 -0.61
C PHE A 24 -4.09 -7.67 0.40
N VAL A 25 -4.95 -7.03 1.15
CA VAL A 25 -5.77 -7.68 2.17
C VAL A 25 -7.23 -7.73 1.74
N SER A 26 -7.73 -8.94 1.57
CA SER A 26 -9.15 -9.22 1.59
C SER A 26 -9.56 -9.59 3.02
N PHE A 27 -10.40 -8.79 3.64
CA PHE A 27 -10.84 -9.06 5.02
C PHE A 27 -11.61 -10.38 5.12
N THR A 28 -12.33 -10.75 4.07
CA THR A 28 -13.03 -12.04 3.99
C THR A 28 -12.05 -13.21 3.97
N GLU A 29 -10.99 -13.12 3.15
CA GLU A 29 -9.95 -14.15 3.09
C GLU A 29 -9.20 -14.28 4.40
N LEU A 30 -8.86 -13.16 5.02
CA LEU A 30 -8.16 -13.12 6.30
C LEU A 30 -9.03 -13.70 7.42
N ALA A 31 -10.31 -13.35 7.45
CA ALA A 31 -11.28 -13.90 8.40
C ALA A 31 -11.41 -15.41 8.28
N GLY A 32 -11.48 -15.93 7.05
CA GLY A 32 -11.50 -17.37 6.79
C GLY A 32 -10.21 -18.08 7.24
N LYS A 33 -9.04 -17.51 6.96
CA LYS A 33 -7.74 -18.07 7.41
C LYS A 33 -7.60 -18.09 8.94
N LEU A 34 -8.13 -17.10 9.62
CA LEU A 34 -8.08 -16.97 11.09
C LEU A 34 -9.25 -17.62 11.80
N GLN A 35 -10.24 -18.11 11.06
CA GLN A 35 -11.48 -18.69 11.61
C GLN A 35 -12.22 -17.74 12.56
N VAL A 36 -12.27 -16.45 12.18
CA VAL A 36 -12.98 -15.40 12.93
C VAL A 36 -13.94 -14.66 12.01
N ASP A 37 -14.88 -13.93 12.60
CA ASP A 37 -15.77 -13.09 11.81
C ASP A 37 -15.03 -11.92 11.16
N GLN A 38 -15.45 -11.52 9.97
CA GLN A 38 -14.85 -10.41 9.22
C GLN A 38 -14.92 -9.08 10.00
N THR A 39 -15.97 -8.89 10.80
CA THR A 39 -16.12 -7.67 11.62
C THR A 39 -15.04 -7.57 12.68
N VAL A 40 -14.57 -8.70 13.20
CA VAL A 40 -13.43 -8.76 14.14
C VAL A 40 -12.16 -8.24 13.46
N ILE A 41 -11.87 -8.70 12.23
CA ILE A 41 -10.72 -8.23 11.45
C ILE A 41 -10.82 -6.72 11.21
N GLN A 42 -11.97 -6.25 10.75
CA GLN A 42 -12.19 -4.81 10.49
C GLN A 42 -11.96 -3.97 11.74
N ARG A 43 -12.44 -4.43 12.91
CA ARG A 43 -12.26 -3.74 14.18
C ARG A 43 -10.79 -3.64 14.60
N TYR A 44 -10.00 -4.72 14.42
CA TYR A 44 -8.57 -4.71 14.74
C TYR A 44 -7.77 -3.81 13.77
N ILE A 45 -8.06 -3.89 12.48
CA ILE A 45 -7.41 -3.00 11.50
C ILE A 45 -7.76 -1.54 11.81
N LYS A 46 -9.02 -1.23 12.13
CA LYS A 46 -9.43 0.11 12.55
C LYS A 46 -8.69 0.58 13.80
N LEU A 47 -8.51 -0.28 14.81
CA LEU A 47 -7.74 0.03 16.00
C LEU A 47 -6.28 0.39 15.67
N LEU A 48 -5.65 -0.35 14.76
CA LEU A 48 -4.28 -0.07 14.33
C LEU A 48 -4.17 1.24 13.53
N GLU A 49 -5.21 1.58 12.73
CA GLU A 49 -5.29 2.87 12.03
C GLU A 49 -5.46 4.04 13.01
N ASP A 50 -6.34 3.90 14.01
CA ASP A 50 -6.59 4.94 15.02
C ASP A 50 -5.36 5.23 15.89
N ASN A 51 -4.47 4.25 16.00
CA ASN A 51 -3.18 4.39 16.70
C ASN A 51 -2.00 4.71 15.77
N PHE A 52 -2.25 5.11 14.52
CA PHE A 52 -1.21 5.49 13.54
C PHE A 52 -0.13 4.41 13.32
N ILE A 53 -0.46 3.14 13.49
CA ILE A 53 0.45 2.03 13.21
C ILE A 53 0.45 1.73 11.72
N LEU A 54 -0.74 1.67 11.13
CA LEU A 54 -0.91 1.43 9.70
C LEU A 54 -1.98 2.34 9.09
N PHE A 55 -2.10 2.31 7.77
CA PHE A 55 -3.19 2.93 7.02
C PHE A 55 -3.55 2.08 5.80
N ARG A 56 -4.74 2.29 5.28
CA ARG A 56 -5.25 1.59 4.10
C ARG A 56 -5.34 2.52 2.91
N LEU A 57 -4.89 2.05 1.75
CA LEU A 57 -5.27 2.61 0.47
C LEU A 57 -6.46 1.83 -0.10
N GLN A 58 -7.40 2.57 -0.66
CA GLN A 58 -8.51 2.02 -1.42
C GLN A 58 -8.09 1.81 -2.87
N ALA A 59 -8.74 0.87 -3.55
CA ALA A 59 -8.57 0.72 -4.97
C ALA A 59 -9.32 1.84 -5.71
N LEU A 60 -8.63 2.54 -6.60
CA LEU A 60 -9.26 3.40 -7.59
C LEU A 60 -10.02 2.50 -8.57
N ARG A 61 -11.28 2.81 -8.84
CA ARG A 61 -12.13 1.98 -9.65
C ARG A 61 -13.15 2.77 -10.44
N LYS A 62 -13.05 2.71 -11.76
CA LYS A 62 -14.02 3.24 -12.72
C LYS A 62 -14.75 2.10 -13.45
N ASN A 63 -14.01 1.05 -13.82
CA ASN A 63 -14.57 -0.10 -14.51
C ASN A 63 -14.76 -1.29 -13.55
N LEU A 64 -16.03 -1.58 -13.21
CA LEU A 64 -16.40 -2.62 -12.24
C LEU A 64 -16.12 -4.04 -12.73
N ARG A 65 -15.94 -4.25 -14.04
CA ARG A 65 -15.74 -5.59 -14.64
C ARG A 65 -14.26 -6.01 -14.65
N THR A 66 -13.36 -5.06 -14.81
CA THR A 66 -11.92 -5.32 -14.97
C THR A 66 -11.08 -4.95 -13.77
N GLU A 67 -11.56 -4.02 -12.94
CA GLU A 67 -10.79 -3.45 -11.82
C GLU A 67 -11.22 -4.04 -10.46
N VAL A 68 -10.23 -4.36 -9.64
CA VAL A 68 -10.43 -4.93 -8.30
C VAL A 68 -10.89 -3.84 -7.33
N GLY A 69 -12.04 -4.02 -6.67
CA GLY A 69 -12.62 -2.97 -5.82
C GLY A 69 -12.71 -3.28 -4.33
N LYS A 70 -12.70 -4.56 -3.95
CA LYS A 70 -12.88 -4.96 -2.54
C LYS A 70 -11.57 -5.10 -1.77
N THR A 71 -10.47 -5.21 -2.46
CA THR A 71 -9.13 -5.34 -1.87
C THR A 71 -8.65 -3.99 -1.35
N ARG A 72 -7.86 -4.02 -0.30
CA ARG A 72 -7.18 -2.84 0.27
C ARG A 72 -5.69 -3.12 0.29
N LYS A 73 -4.87 -2.11 -0.01
CA LYS A 73 -3.45 -2.14 0.31
C LYS A 73 -3.27 -1.60 1.74
N ILE A 74 -2.47 -2.29 2.55
CA ILE A 74 -2.12 -1.87 3.90
C ILE A 74 -0.65 -1.45 3.92
N TYR A 75 -0.39 -0.29 4.47
CA TYR A 75 0.95 0.27 4.66
C TYR A 75 1.16 0.65 6.12
N PHE A 76 2.40 0.60 6.56
CA PHE A 76 2.80 1.07 7.88
C PHE A 76 3.26 2.52 7.81
N TRP A 77 2.88 3.32 8.80
CA TRP A 77 3.39 4.68 8.95
C TRP A 77 4.89 4.70 9.28
N ASP A 78 5.37 3.66 9.98
CA ASP A 78 6.75 3.46 10.35
C ASP A 78 7.24 2.10 9.90
N ILE A 79 8.32 2.07 9.10
CA ILE A 79 8.90 0.82 8.58
C ILE A 79 9.64 0.01 9.66
N GLY A 80 10.08 0.65 10.76
CA GLY A 80 10.68 -0.04 11.90
C GLY A 80 9.66 -0.92 12.61
N ILE A 81 8.44 -0.41 12.84
CA ILE A 81 7.32 -1.19 13.39
C ILE A 81 7.01 -2.37 12.47
N ARG A 82 6.93 -2.15 11.15
CA ARG A 82 6.76 -3.21 10.17
C ARG A 82 7.84 -4.29 10.32
N ASN A 83 9.11 -3.89 10.34
CA ASN A 83 10.25 -4.81 10.41
C ASN A 83 10.24 -5.66 11.68
N ILE A 84 9.88 -5.09 12.83
CA ILE A 84 9.73 -5.82 14.09
C ILE A 84 8.59 -6.84 13.99
N LEU A 85 7.45 -6.45 13.41
CA LEU A 85 6.30 -7.33 13.27
C LEU A 85 6.57 -8.53 12.37
N ILE A 86 7.30 -8.35 11.26
CA ILE A 86 7.70 -9.44 10.36
C ILE A 86 8.97 -10.16 10.83
N GLN A 87 9.54 -9.77 11.97
CA GLN A 87 10.78 -10.31 12.53
C GLN A 87 11.94 -10.29 11.53
N ASN A 88 12.05 -9.21 10.75
CA ASN A 88 13.13 -8.99 9.82
C ASN A 88 13.77 -7.62 10.06
N THR A 89 14.71 -7.58 11.00
CA THR A 89 15.50 -6.40 11.36
C THR A 89 16.89 -6.38 10.71
N ASN A 90 17.12 -7.28 9.76
CA ASN A 90 18.38 -7.35 9.03
C ASN A 90 18.65 -6.04 8.27
N THR A 91 19.94 -5.77 8.04
CA THR A 91 20.35 -4.68 7.14
C THR A 91 19.88 -4.96 5.71
N LEU A 92 19.81 -3.93 4.90
CA LEU A 92 19.28 -4.05 3.52
C LEU A 92 20.01 -5.13 2.70
N GLU A 93 21.31 -5.29 2.88
CA GLU A 93 22.12 -6.27 2.14
C GLU A 93 21.63 -7.73 2.31
N TYR A 94 21.05 -8.04 3.47
CA TYR A 94 20.59 -9.39 3.81
C TYR A 94 19.07 -9.56 3.69
N ARG A 95 18.40 -8.67 2.95
CA ARG A 95 16.94 -8.70 2.78
C ARG A 95 16.55 -9.07 1.34
N ASP A 96 15.45 -9.78 1.23
CA ASP A 96 14.83 -10.18 -0.05
C ASP A 96 13.58 -9.36 -0.37
N ASP A 97 13.16 -8.45 0.54
CA ASP A 97 11.92 -7.67 0.43
C ASP A 97 12.13 -6.18 0.14
N HIS A 98 13.29 -5.82 -0.45
CA HIS A 98 13.66 -4.42 -0.75
C HIS A 98 12.56 -3.64 -1.49
N GLY A 99 11.94 -4.23 -2.51
CA GLY A 99 10.89 -3.57 -3.29
C GLY A 99 9.68 -3.20 -2.42
N LYS A 100 9.24 -4.14 -1.58
CA LYS A 100 8.10 -3.92 -0.66
C LYS A 100 8.42 -2.91 0.44
N LEU A 101 9.65 -2.97 0.96
CA LEU A 101 10.11 -2.01 1.96
C LEU A 101 10.15 -0.61 1.36
N TRP A 102 10.70 -0.50 0.15
CA TRP A 102 10.77 0.75 -0.61
C TRP A 102 9.40 1.32 -0.93
N GLU A 103 8.49 0.50 -1.44
CA GLU A 103 7.11 0.90 -1.71
C GLU A 103 6.43 1.44 -0.44
N ASN A 104 6.53 0.71 0.69
CA ASN A 104 5.95 1.18 1.95
C ASN A 104 6.55 2.51 2.41
N PHE A 105 7.88 2.67 2.32
CA PHE A 105 8.56 3.92 2.64
C PHE A 105 8.03 5.06 1.79
N CYS A 106 8.05 4.92 0.47
CA CYS A 106 7.62 5.97 -0.45
C CYS A 106 6.17 6.38 -0.24
N VAL A 107 5.25 5.41 -0.12
CA VAL A 107 3.83 5.71 0.10
C VAL A 107 3.63 6.41 1.44
N SER A 108 4.26 5.93 2.52
CA SER A 108 4.11 6.56 3.84
C SER A 108 4.68 7.98 3.88
N GLU A 109 5.85 8.22 3.27
CA GLU A 109 6.44 9.56 3.19
C GLU A 109 5.59 10.52 2.35
N ARG A 110 5.08 10.07 1.21
CA ARG A 110 4.18 10.90 0.39
C ARG A 110 2.89 11.24 1.13
N MET A 111 2.28 10.28 1.82
CA MET A 111 1.08 10.51 2.64
C MET A 111 1.33 11.49 3.78
N LYS A 112 2.50 11.43 4.43
CA LYS A 112 2.92 12.40 5.45
C LYS A 112 3.08 13.78 4.84
N TYR A 113 3.78 13.88 3.71
CA TYR A 113 3.98 15.14 2.99
C TYR A 113 2.67 15.84 2.66
N LEU A 114 1.70 15.11 2.04
CA LEU A 114 0.38 15.65 1.71
C LEU A 114 -0.36 16.17 2.95
N ARG A 115 -0.29 15.45 4.06
CA ARG A 115 -0.95 15.85 5.31
C ARG A 115 -0.29 17.06 5.96
N TYR A 116 1.03 17.11 6.04
CA TYR A 116 1.75 18.22 6.67
C TYR A 116 1.58 19.52 5.92
N HIS A 117 1.42 19.47 4.60
CA HIS A 117 1.25 20.66 3.77
C HIS A 117 -0.23 20.99 3.51
N ASN A 118 -1.17 20.29 4.15
CA ASN A 118 -2.62 20.47 3.95
C ASN A 118 -3.05 20.44 2.48
N LEU A 119 -2.44 19.58 1.70
CA LEU A 119 -2.72 19.41 0.26
C LEU A 119 -4.01 18.60 0.06
N GLN A 120 -5.10 19.12 0.59
CA GLN A 120 -6.46 18.60 0.34
C GLN A 120 -7.11 19.45 -0.74
N PRO A 121 -7.86 18.87 -1.65
CA PRO A 121 -8.58 17.58 -1.59
C PRO A 121 -7.90 16.39 -2.29
N ILE A 122 -6.58 16.29 -2.34
CA ILE A 122 -5.90 15.14 -2.99
C ILE A 122 -6.33 13.83 -2.32
N GLN A 123 -6.89 12.92 -3.12
CA GLN A 123 -7.26 11.58 -2.70
C GLN A 123 -6.22 10.57 -3.15
N SER A 124 -5.96 9.57 -2.31
CA SER A 124 -4.91 8.58 -2.53
C SER A 124 -5.48 7.19 -2.73
N PHE A 125 -5.00 6.50 -3.77
CA PHE A 125 -5.47 5.19 -4.19
C PHE A 125 -4.31 4.30 -4.64
N PHE A 126 -4.58 3.02 -4.86
CA PHE A 126 -3.84 2.16 -5.77
C PHE A 126 -4.78 1.71 -6.90
N TRP A 127 -4.24 1.13 -7.95
CA TRP A 127 -5.07 0.55 -9.00
C TRP A 127 -4.61 -0.86 -9.35
N ARG A 128 -5.57 -1.76 -9.58
CA ARG A 128 -5.29 -3.14 -9.97
C ARG A 128 -6.43 -3.72 -10.78
N THR A 129 -6.08 -4.55 -11.76
CA THR A 129 -7.03 -5.36 -12.54
C THR A 129 -7.07 -6.80 -12.06
N TYR A 130 -8.10 -7.53 -12.46
CA TYR A 130 -8.17 -8.97 -12.26
C TYR A 130 -7.08 -9.73 -13.04
N SER A 131 -6.58 -9.14 -14.16
CA SER A 131 -5.44 -9.65 -14.91
C SER A 131 -4.07 -9.31 -14.31
N GLN A 132 -4.03 -8.84 -13.07
CA GLN A 132 -2.83 -8.54 -12.26
C GLN A 132 -2.00 -7.35 -12.75
N LYS A 133 -2.53 -6.49 -13.64
CA LYS A 133 -1.91 -5.18 -13.91
C LYS A 133 -2.10 -4.29 -12.70
N GLU A 134 -1.10 -3.52 -12.34
CA GLU A 134 -1.09 -2.74 -11.10
C GLU A 134 -0.40 -1.40 -11.27
N ILE A 135 -0.84 -0.41 -10.47
CA ILE A 135 -0.14 0.84 -10.18
C ILE A 135 -0.08 0.96 -8.66
N ASP A 136 1.13 1.18 -8.14
CA ASP A 136 1.40 1.13 -6.71
C ASP A 136 0.65 2.21 -5.93
N TYR A 137 0.68 3.45 -6.43
CA TYR A 137 0.07 4.59 -5.77
C TYR A 137 -0.44 5.61 -6.79
N ILE A 138 -1.58 6.19 -6.53
CA ILE A 138 -2.23 7.18 -7.39
C ILE A 138 -2.77 8.32 -6.54
N GLU A 139 -2.54 9.53 -6.98
CA GLU A 139 -3.20 10.73 -6.48
C GLU A 139 -4.26 11.19 -7.47
N GLU A 140 -5.42 11.50 -6.93
CA GLU A 140 -6.52 12.10 -7.68
C GLU A 140 -6.82 13.47 -7.10
N ASN A 141 -6.86 14.48 -7.96
CA ASN A 141 -7.25 15.82 -7.61
C ASN A 141 -8.10 16.41 -8.73
N GLN A 142 -9.41 16.61 -8.48
CA GLN A 142 -10.35 17.22 -9.41
C GLN A 142 -10.37 16.56 -10.81
N GLY A 143 -10.24 15.23 -10.84
CA GLY A 143 -10.22 14.45 -12.10
C GLY A 143 -8.86 14.37 -12.78
N LEU A 144 -7.83 14.97 -12.22
CA LEU A 144 -6.43 14.80 -12.64
C LEU A 144 -5.80 13.65 -11.85
N TYR A 145 -5.06 12.81 -12.55
CA TYR A 145 -4.44 11.62 -11.96
C TYR A 145 -2.93 11.68 -12.08
N ARG A 146 -2.25 11.46 -10.97
CA ARG A 146 -0.80 11.27 -10.91
C ARG A 146 -0.50 9.88 -10.40
N ALA A 147 0.11 9.04 -11.22
CA ALA A 147 0.38 7.64 -10.95
C ALA A 147 1.86 7.41 -10.66
N PHE A 148 2.15 6.65 -9.61
CA PHE A 148 3.51 6.38 -9.15
C PHE A 148 3.77 4.88 -9.16
N GLU A 149 4.95 4.51 -9.65
CA GLU A 149 5.50 3.16 -9.58
C GLU A 149 6.81 3.20 -8.80
N PHE A 150 6.94 2.37 -7.76
CA PHE A 150 8.11 2.39 -6.88
C PHE A 150 9.08 1.27 -7.25
N LYS A 151 10.29 1.62 -7.66
CA LYS A 151 11.35 0.68 -8.02
C LYS A 151 12.57 0.87 -7.14
N TRP A 152 12.99 -0.18 -6.41
CA TRP A 152 14.22 -0.13 -5.63
C TRP A 152 15.46 0.08 -6.51
N SER A 153 15.48 -0.53 -7.70
CA SER A 153 16.61 -0.39 -8.63
C SER A 153 16.38 0.77 -9.59
N PRO A 154 17.30 1.76 -9.65
CA PRO A 154 17.20 2.88 -10.61
C PRO A 154 17.20 2.45 -12.08
N LYS A 155 17.75 1.26 -12.37
CA LYS A 155 17.78 0.69 -13.73
C LYS A 155 16.41 0.17 -14.19
N LYS A 156 15.47 -0.03 -13.28
CA LYS A 156 14.12 -0.52 -13.59
C LYS A 156 13.17 0.66 -13.76
N GLN A 157 12.53 0.73 -14.93
CA GLN A 157 11.48 1.70 -15.23
C GLN A 157 10.11 1.04 -15.11
N GLY A 158 9.16 1.74 -14.51
CA GLY A 158 7.77 1.38 -14.57
C GLY A 158 7.17 1.65 -15.95
N LYS A 159 6.03 1.07 -16.21
CA LYS A 159 5.24 1.35 -17.42
C LYS A 159 3.77 1.50 -17.03
N LEU A 160 3.17 2.60 -17.44
CA LEU A 160 1.75 2.81 -17.22
C LEU A 160 0.94 1.82 -18.05
N PRO A 161 0.05 1.03 -17.44
CA PRO A 161 -0.80 0.09 -18.18
C PRO A 161 -1.72 0.80 -19.16
N ALA A 162 -1.83 0.27 -20.40
CA ALA A 162 -2.72 0.83 -21.42
C ALA A 162 -4.18 0.91 -20.93
N ASP A 163 -4.66 -0.12 -20.24
CA ASP A 163 -6.00 -0.16 -19.67
C ASP A 163 -6.28 1.01 -18.70
N PHE A 164 -5.23 1.50 -18.02
CA PHE A 164 -5.34 2.67 -17.15
C PHE A 164 -5.42 3.96 -17.97
N ILE A 165 -4.57 4.09 -19.00
CA ILE A 165 -4.59 5.25 -19.90
C ILE A 165 -5.95 5.38 -20.59
N ASP A 166 -6.53 4.27 -21.03
CA ASP A 166 -7.83 4.25 -21.72
C ASP A 166 -8.99 4.61 -20.78
N ALA A 167 -8.88 4.23 -19.48
CA ALA A 167 -9.94 4.47 -18.49
C ALA A 167 -9.87 5.84 -17.83
N TYR A 168 -8.66 6.39 -17.64
CA TYR A 168 -8.40 7.62 -16.89
C TYR A 168 -7.72 8.66 -17.78
N SER A 169 -8.33 9.84 -17.89
CA SER A 169 -7.90 10.86 -18.83
C SER A 169 -6.51 11.41 -18.49
N ASN A 170 -5.58 11.26 -19.43
CA ASN A 170 -4.25 11.88 -19.44
C ASN A 170 -3.48 11.84 -18.09
N PRO A 171 -3.25 10.67 -17.50
CA PRO A 171 -2.56 10.56 -16.22
C PRO A 171 -1.08 10.91 -16.35
N GLU A 172 -0.55 11.69 -15.41
CA GLU A 172 0.89 11.82 -15.20
C GLU A 172 1.43 10.50 -14.64
N PHE A 173 2.61 10.05 -15.11
CA PHE A 173 3.22 8.83 -14.61
C PHE A 173 4.68 9.05 -14.22
N VAL A 174 5.04 8.62 -13.03
CA VAL A 174 6.39 8.78 -12.48
C VAL A 174 6.90 7.46 -11.91
N THR A 175 8.11 7.07 -12.29
CA THR A 175 8.84 5.99 -11.61
C THR A 175 9.74 6.59 -10.53
N VAL A 176 9.54 6.16 -9.28
CA VAL A 176 10.27 6.62 -8.11
C VAL A 176 11.29 5.58 -7.70
N ASN A 177 12.54 5.98 -7.54
CA ASN A 177 13.66 5.15 -7.12
C ASN A 177 14.54 5.91 -6.10
N PRO A 178 15.56 5.27 -5.50
CA PRO A 178 16.42 5.91 -4.50
C PRO A 178 17.20 7.13 -4.99
N GLU A 179 17.34 7.35 -6.30
CA GLU A 179 18.08 8.51 -6.85
C GLU A 179 17.19 9.75 -6.99
N ASN A 180 15.87 9.58 -7.22
CA ASN A 180 14.95 10.69 -7.49
C ASN A 180 13.85 10.90 -6.44
N PHE A 181 13.75 10.05 -5.41
CA PHE A 181 12.62 10.09 -4.48
C PHE A 181 12.45 11.44 -3.76
N GLY A 182 13.56 12.08 -3.40
CA GLY A 182 13.53 13.36 -2.70
C GLY A 182 12.88 14.47 -3.53
N GLU A 183 13.15 14.48 -4.83
CA GLU A 183 12.55 15.45 -5.75
C GLU A 183 11.08 15.11 -6.07
N VAL A 184 10.75 13.84 -6.16
CA VAL A 184 9.42 13.40 -6.59
C VAL A 184 8.41 13.37 -5.44
N LEU A 185 8.79 12.84 -4.28
CA LEU A 185 7.85 12.64 -3.16
C LEU A 185 7.51 13.93 -2.42
N TYR A 186 8.38 14.94 -2.46
CA TYR A 186 8.24 16.20 -1.73
C TYR A 186 7.97 17.40 -2.64
N GLN A 187 7.35 17.14 -3.81
CA GLN A 187 6.83 18.18 -4.72
C GLN A 187 5.29 18.12 -4.79
N ILE A 188 4.70 19.27 -5.10
CA ILE A 188 3.25 19.43 -5.33
C ILE A 188 2.96 19.15 -6.80
#